data_90ce18cf9c18a7c4d1160603bc3f4e6d
#
_entry.id   90ce18cf9c18a7c4d1160603bc3f4e6d
#
_cell.length_a   1.000
_cell.length_b   1.000
_cell.length_c   1.000
_cell.angle_alpha   90.00
_cell.angle_beta   90.00
_cell.angle_gamma   90.00
#
_symmetry.space_group_name_H-M   'P 1'
#
loop_
_entity.id
_entity.type
_entity.pdbx_description
1 polymer ?
#
loop_
_entity_poly.entity_id
_entity_poly.type
_entity_poly.pdbx_seq_one_letter_code
_entity_poly.pdbx_strand_id
1 'polypeptide(L)'
;RSREIYARAAFVLNSEFSDWSADNVFIRSLVPVDAISDLVASTRAPNDVTAHIRMEGGKKYEHLPYESPKNWTKKDHDLIAEWRAKSHFERFMKRLDQLITEGRAGQIFLAADRPETYDAFTERYGSRVAFLPRTTYDRSTEQLQYAVADALLLSRAPLMLGSTWSSFSELALRLAADGIQVEMSGQDF
;
A
#
# COMPACT_ATOMS: atom_id res chain seq x y z
N ARG A 1 1.08 -38.43 -14.10
CA ARG A 1 2.17 -37.66 -13.44
C ARG A 1 1.63 -36.26 -13.17
N SER A 2 1.42 -35.89 -11.89
CA SER A 2 1.13 -34.52 -11.50
C SER A 2 2.33 -33.64 -11.89
N ARG A 3 2.08 -32.57 -12.65
CA ARG A 3 3.09 -31.54 -12.93
C ARG A 3 2.89 -30.44 -11.89
N GLU A 4 3.93 -30.16 -11.13
CA GLU A 4 3.94 -28.98 -10.28
C GLU A 4 4.10 -27.75 -11.19
N ILE A 5 3.25 -26.76 -10.96
CA ILE A 5 3.28 -25.49 -11.71
C ILE A 5 3.64 -24.41 -10.70
N TYR A 6 4.75 -23.73 -10.94
CA TYR A 6 5.11 -22.53 -10.21
C TYR A 6 4.75 -21.31 -11.05
N ALA A 7 3.94 -20.41 -10.49
CA ALA A 7 3.59 -19.15 -11.13
C ALA A 7 3.93 -17.97 -10.21
N ARG A 8 4.49 -16.91 -10.77
CA ARG A 8 4.78 -15.66 -10.08
C ARG A 8 4.21 -14.49 -10.88
N ALA A 9 3.42 -13.65 -10.23
CA ALA A 9 2.85 -12.46 -10.82
C ALA A 9 2.88 -11.30 -9.81
N ALA A 10 2.93 -10.07 -10.31
CA ALA A 10 2.77 -8.86 -9.49
C ALA A 10 1.30 -8.62 -9.13
N PHE A 11 0.39 -9.16 -9.90
CA PHE A 11 -1.05 -9.09 -9.70
C PHE A 11 -1.62 -10.48 -9.44
N VAL A 12 -2.82 -10.52 -8.90
CA VAL A 12 -3.54 -11.78 -8.70
C VAL A 12 -3.75 -12.48 -10.04
N LEU A 13 -3.47 -13.78 -10.07
CA LEU A 13 -3.71 -14.60 -11.25
C LEU A 13 -5.22 -14.67 -11.48
N ASN A 14 -5.65 -14.26 -12.67
CA ASN A 14 -7.04 -14.38 -13.10
C ASN A 14 -7.21 -15.65 -13.93
N SER A 15 -8.09 -16.54 -13.51
CA SER A 15 -8.39 -17.80 -14.21
C SER A 15 -9.85 -18.19 -13.98
N GLU A 16 -10.35 -19.15 -14.74
CA GLU A 16 -11.70 -19.74 -14.52
C GLU A 16 -11.84 -20.43 -13.15
N PHE A 17 -10.72 -20.73 -12.48
CA PHE A 17 -10.69 -21.35 -11.15
C PHE A 17 -10.48 -20.32 -10.03
N SER A 18 -10.38 -19.02 -10.34
CA SER A 18 -10.18 -17.99 -9.34
C SER A 18 -11.49 -17.69 -8.61
N ASP A 19 -11.45 -17.74 -7.28
CA ASP A 19 -12.54 -17.29 -6.42
C ASP A 19 -12.02 -16.22 -5.48
N TRP A 20 -12.25 -14.96 -5.86
CA TRP A 20 -11.80 -13.81 -5.10
C TRP A 20 -12.35 -13.73 -3.70
N SER A 21 -13.59 -14.21 -3.49
CA SER A 21 -14.19 -14.24 -2.15
C SER A 21 -13.48 -15.24 -1.26
N ALA A 22 -13.29 -16.46 -1.75
CA ALA A 22 -12.56 -17.50 -1.02
C ALA A 22 -11.09 -17.10 -0.77
N ASP A 23 -10.43 -16.50 -1.76
CA ASP A 23 -9.06 -16.00 -1.63
C ASP A 23 -8.96 -14.92 -0.55
N ASN A 24 -9.90 -13.99 -0.49
CA ASN A 24 -9.92 -12.94 0.54
C ASN A 24 -10.18 -13.51 1.93
N VAL A 25 -11.09 -14.46 2.07
CA VAL A 25 -11.31 -15.20 3.34
C VAL A 25 -10.03 -15.88 3.78
N PHE A 26 -9.33 -16.57 2.85
CA PHE A 26 -8.07 -17.22 3.15
C PHE A 26 -6.99 -16.22 3.61
N ILE A 27 -6.77 -15.12 2.86
CA ILE A 27 -5.75 -14.12 3.21
C ILE A 27 -6.05 -13.52 4.60
N ARG A 28 -7.30 -13.22 4.90
CA ARG A 28 -7.73 -12.68 6.20
C ARG A 28 -7.60 -13.67 7.35
N SER A 29 -7.56 -14.97 7.06
CA SER A 29 -7.37 -16.04 8.07
C SER A 29 -5.91 -16.23 8.48
N LEU A 30 -4.96 -15.66 7.74
CA LEU A 30 -3.53 -15.78 8.03
C LEU A 30 -3.19 -15.00 9.30
N VAL A 31 -2.49 -15.66 10.20
CA VAL A 31 -2.03 -15.07 11.45
C VAL A 31 -0.57 -14.64 11.26
N PRO A 32 -0.24 -13.36 11.44
CA PRO A 32 1.14 -12.90 11.35
C PRO A 32 1.97 -13.45 12.51
N VAL A 33 3.27 -13.64 12.28
CA VAL A 33 4.22 -13.99 13.35
C VAL A 33 4.33 -12.87 14.39
N ASP A 34 4.80 -13.22 15.61
CA ASP A 34 4.84 -12.29 16.74
C ASP A 34 5.56 -10.98 16.40
N ALA A 35 6.69 -11.03 15.72
CA ALA A 35 7.44 -9.84 15.32
C ALA A 35 6.61 -8.83 14.49
N ILE A 36 5.70 -9.31 13.64
CA ILE A 36 4.79 -8.45 12.85
C ILE A 36 3.64 -7.98 13.74
N SER A 37 3.13 -8.84 14.60
CA SER A 37 2.07 -8.49 15.55
C SER A 37 2.52 -7.38 16.50
N ASP A 38 3.77 -7.44 16.97
CA ASP A 38 4.40 -6.43 17.82
C ASP A 38 4.55 -5.08 17.08
N LEU A 39 4.96 -5.11 15.80
CA LEU A 39 4.99 -3.90 14.97
C LEU A 39 3.60 -3.27 14.85
N VAL A 40 2.58 -4.06 14.58
CA VAL A 40 1.19 -3.57 14.49
C VAL A 40 0.72 -2.99 15.83
N ALA A 41 1.09 -3.60 16.94
CA ALA A 41 0.73 -3.13 18.29
C ALA A 41 1.54 -1.90 18.74
N SER A 42 2.69 -1.62 18.11
CA SER A 42 3.57 -0.50 18.48
C SER A 42 3.06 0.86 18.05
N THR A 43 2.05 0.93 17.21
CA THR A 43 1.49 2.19 16.70
C THR A 43 0.00 2.32 17.00
N ARG A 44 -0.47 3.57 16.91
CA ARG A 44 -1.85 3.89 17.22
C ARG A 44 -2.82 3.23 16.23
N ALA A 45 -3.86 2.59 16.77
CA ALA A 45 -5.02 2.09 16.07
C ALA A 45 -6.24 2.12 17.02
N PRO A 46 -7.48 2.31 16.55
CA PRO A 46 -7.85 2.53 15.15
C PRO A 46 -7.53 3.94 14.65
N ASN A 47 -7.56 4.12 13.33
CA ASN A 47 -7.48 5.41 12.67
C ASN A 47 -8.76 5.65 11.85
N ASP A 48 -9.09 6.92 11.59
CA ASP A 48 -10.27 7.26 10.78
C ASP A 48 -10.01 7.06 9.29
N VAL A 49 -8.78 7.36 8.88
CA VAL A 49 -8.32 7.26 7.50
C VAL A 49 -6.94 6.59 7.47
N THR A 50 -6.72 5.76 6.48
CA THR A 50 -5.38 5.26 6.16
C THR A 50 -4.96 5.73 4.76
N ALA A 51 -3.67 6.00 4.58
CA ALA A 51 -3.12 6.45 3.31
C ALA A 51 -1.92 5.58 2.91
N HIS A 52 -1.98 4.97 1.72
CA HIS A 52 -0.85 4.29 1.11
C HIS A 52 -0.35 5.10 -0.08
N ILE A 53 0.89 5.59 0.01
CA ILE A 53 1.51 6.47 -0.99
C ILE A 53 2.68 5.76 -1.65
N ARG A 54 2.53 5.50 -2.96
CA ARG A 54 3.53 4.85 -3.80
C ARG A 54 4.00 5.79 -4.89
N MET A 55 5.11 6.49 -4.67
CA MET A 55 5.69 7.45 -5.61
C MET A 55 6.89 6.88 -6.37
N GLU A 56 7.57 5.88 -5.82
CA GLU A 56 8.72 5.30 -6.48
C GLU A 56 8.32 4.39 -7.64
N GLY A 57 8.88 4.65 -8.76
CA GLY A 57 8.77 3.87 -9.99
C GLY A 57 9.81 4.38 -10.97
N GLY A 58 10.32 3.50 -11.82
CA GLY A 58 11.23 3.88 -12.88
C GLY A 58 12.68 3.44 -12.68
N LYS A 59 13.60 4.19 -13.23
CA LYS A 59 15.00 3.79 -13.52
C LYS A 59 15.81 3.16 -12.39
N LYS A 60 15.50 3.41 -11.13
CA LYS A 60 16.23 2.78 -10.01
C LYS A 60 16.03 1.28 -9.92
N TYR A 61 15.02 0.71 -10.59
CA TYR A 61 14.72 -0.73 -10.58
C TYR A 61 15.01 -1.43 -11.91
N GLU A 62 15.49 -0.71 -12.93
CA GLU A 62 15.86 -1.27 -14.23
C GLU A 62 17.00 -2.30 -14.14
N HIS A 63 17.71 -2.33 -13.02
CA HIS A 63 18.81 -3.27 -12.76
C HIS A 63 18.38 -4.54 -12.00
N LEU A 64 17.10 -4.72 -11.70
CA LEU A 64 16.65 -5.99 -11.12
C LEU A 64 16.76 -7.10 -12.17
N PRO A 65 17.39 -8.25 -11.85
CA PRO A 65 17.72 -9.27 -12.83
C PRO A 65 16.56 -9.86 -13.63
N TYR A 66 15.34 -9.65 -13.14
CA TYR A 66 14.09 -10.14 -13.75
C TYR A 66 13.29 -9.04 -14.46
N GLU A 67 13.71 -7.79 -14.41
CA GLU A 67 13.13 -6.68 -15.16
C GLU A 67 13.89 -6.50 -16.48
N SER A 68 13.72 -7.48 -17.37
CA SER A 68 14.27 -7.37 -18.71
C SER A 68 13.48 -6.33 -19.52
N PRO A 69 14.15 -5.49 -20.34
CA PRO A 69 13.46 -4.62 -21.30
C PRO A 69 12.52 -5.38 -22.26
N LYS A 70 12.66 -6.70 -22.36
CA LYS A 70 11.75 -7.58 -23.11
C LYS A 70 10.43 -7.80 -22.39
N ASN A 71 10.43 -7.72 -21.05
CA ASN A 71 9.24 -7.91 -20.23
C ASN A 71 8.49 -6.60 -19.97
N TRP A 72 9.18 -5.46 -20.12
CA TRP A 72 8.64 -4.14 -19.90
C TRP A 72 8.97 -3.24 -21.09
N THR A 73 7.94 -2.79 -21.80
CA THR A 73 8.11 -1.87 -22.92
C THR A 73 8.29 -0.43 -22.40
N LYS A 74 8.82 0.46 -23.27
CA LYS A 74 8.88 1.90 -22.94
C LYS A 74 7.49 2.46 -22.56
N LYS A 75 6.44 2.01 -23.26
CA LYS A 75 5.06 2.41 -22.97
C LYS A 75 4.63 2.01 -21.55
N ASP A 76 5.01 0.83 -21.09
CA ASP A 76 4.67 0.36 -19.73
C ASP A 76 5.41 1.16 -18.67
N HIS A 77 6.69 1.51 -18.92
CA HIS A 77 7.46 2.40 -18.05
C HIS A 77 6.84 3.81 -17.99
N ASP A 78 6.48 4.39 -19.12
CA ASP A 78 5.86 5.72 -19.18
C ASP A 78 4.51 5.71 -18.43
N LEU A 79 3.72 4.65 -18.58
CA LEU A 79 2.46 4.49 -17.88
C LEU A 79 2.62 4.37 -16.36
N ILE A 80 3.61 3.60 -15.89
CA ILE A 80 3.92 3.54 -14.45
C ILE A 80 4.36 4.90 -13.95
N ALA A 81 5.24 5.61 -14.66
CA ALA A 81 5.69 6.93 -14.27
C ALA A 81 4.52 7.91 -14.13
N GLU A 82 3.55 7.86 -15.06
CA GLU A 82 2.33 8.65 -15.00
C GLU A 82 1.52 8.35 -13.72
N TRP A 83 1.28 7.06 -13.41
CA TRP A 83 0.52 6.68 -12.22
C TRP A 83 1.27 7.02 -10.93
N ARG A 84 2.62 6.96 -10.91
CA ARG A 84 3.42 7.42 -9.76
C ARG A 84 3.31 8.93 -9.56
N ALA A 85 3.30 9.72 -10.65
CA ALA A 85 3.06 11.16 -10.58
C ALA A 85 1.64 11.49 -10.07
N LYS A 86 0.64 10.72 -10.48
CA LYS A 86 -0.75 10.81 -9.96
C LYS A 86 -0.86 10.40 -8.50
N SER A 87 0.11 9.64 -7.97
CA SER A 87 0.19 9.24 -6.56
C SER A 87 1.14 10.13 -5.74
N HIS A 88 1.46 11.34 -6.20
CA HIS A 88 2.29 12.27 -5.44
C HIS A 88 1.62 12.65 -4.12
N PHE A 89 2.40 12.69 -3.04
CA PHE A 89 1.87 12.87 -1.69
C PHE A 89 1.04 14.15 -1.49
N GLU A 90 1.32 15.21 -2.24
CA GLU A 90 0.54 16.46 -2.18
C GLU A 90 -0.93 16.28 -2.56
N ARG A 91 -1.25 15.33 -3.46
CA ARG A 91 -2.63 15.00 -3.80
C ARG A 91 -3.35 14.38 -2.60
N PHE A 92 -2.69 13.46 -1.92
CA PHE A 92 -3.20 12.87 -0.69
C PHE A 92 -3.41 13.91 0.40
N MET A 93 -2.45 14.84 0.57
CA MET A 93 -2.60 15.95 1.51
C MET A 93 -3.82 16.81 1.18
N LYS A 94 -3.99 17.19 -0.09
CA LYS A 94 -5.16 17.95 -0.52
C LYS A 94 -6.47 17.24 -0.18
N ARG A 95 -6.54 15.92 -0.41
CA ARG A 95 -7.73 15.13 -0.08
C ARG A 95 -7.94 15.00 1.43
N LEU A 96 -6.88 14.78 2.18
CA LEU A 96 -6.91 14.72 3.64
C LEU A 96 -7.36 16.04 4.27
N ASP A 97 -6.93 17.18 3.75
CA ASP A 97 -7.38 18.50 4.22
C ASP A 97 -8.89 18.67 4.07
N GLN A 98 -9.47 18.17 2.96
CA GLN A 98 -10.92 18.15 2.76
C GLN A 98 -11.60 17.27 3.80
N LEU A 99 -11.11 16.03 3.98
CA LEU A 99 -11.65 15.08 4.96
C LEU A 99 -11.54 15.60 6.39
N ILE A 100 -10.45 16.29 6.73
CA ILE A 100 -10.29 16.95 8.04
C ILE A 100 -11.32 18.06 8.21
N THR A 101 -11.51 18.88 7.18
CA THR A 101 -12.51 19.97 7.21
C THR A 101 -13.95 19.42 7.34
N GLU A 102 -14.21 18.27 6.73
CA GLU A 102 -15.47 17.54 6.84
C GLU A 102 -15.64 16.81 8.18
N GLY A 103 -14.63 16.81 9.06
CA GLY A 103 -14.64 16.08 10.33
C GLY A 103 -14.50 14.56 10.20
N ARG A 104 -14.01 14.07 9.06
CA ARG A 104 -13.89 12.64 8.71
C ARG A 104 -12.47 12.08 8.88
N ALA A 105 -11.47 12.90 9.17
CA ALA A 105 -10.07 12.50 9.31
C ALA A 105 -9.42 13.18 10.53
N GLY A 106 -9.71 12.69 11.73
CA GLY A 106 -9.04 13.12 12.96
C GLY A 106 -7.73 12.39 13.19
N GLN A 107 -7.67 11.11 12.86
CA GLN A 107 -6.53 10.21 13.05
C GLN A 107 -6.19 9.52 11.72
N ILE A 108 -4.93 9.59 11.31
CA ILE A 108 -4.44 9.13 10.01
C ILE A 108 -3.31 8.13 10.23
N PHE A 109 -3.38 6.97 9.57
CA PHE A 109 -2.23 6.08 9.45
C PHE A 109 -1.62 6.22 8.06
N LEU A 110 -0.29 6.37 7.99
CA LEU A 110 0.47 6.55 6.76
C LEU A 110 1.43 5.39 6.51
N ALA A 111 1.38 4.82 5.32
CA ALA A 111 2.42 3.97 4.77
C ALA A 111 2.91 4.56 3.44
N ALA A 112 4.20 4.80 3.32
CA ALA A 112 4.81 5.40 2.13
C ALA A 112 6.14 4.73 1.79
N ASP A 113 6.55 4.88 0.54
CA ASP A 113 7.79 4.31 0.03
C ASP A 113 8.98 5.27 0.05
N ARG A 114 8.77 6.51 0.52
CA ARG A 114 9.82 7.53 0.60
C ARG A 114 9.84 8.23 1.96
N PRO A 115 11.03 8.43 2.55
CA PRO A 115 11.16 9.08 3.85
C PRO A 115 10.62 10.52 3.85
N GLU A 116 10.85 11.30 2.79
CA GLU A 116 10.37 12.68 2.68
C GLU A 116 8.84 12.80 2.77
N THR A 117 8.11 11.74 2.45
CA THR A 117 6.65 11.72 2.60
C THR A 117 6.24 11.74 4.08
N TYR A 118 6.93 10.98 4.92
CA TYR A 118 6.67 10.96 6.37
C TYR A 118 6.99 12.31 7.00
N ASP A 119 8.11 12.94 6.60
CA ASP A 119 8.51 14.26 7.08
C ASP A 119 7.46 15.31 6.74
N ALA A 120 7.04 15.39 5.47
CA ALA A 120 6.02 16.33 5.01
C ALA A 120 4.67 16.14 5.73
N PHE A 121 4.25 14.88 5.96
CA PHE A 121 3.01 14.59 6.69
C PHE A 121 3.11 14.94 8.17
N THR A 122 4.25 14.67 8.79
CA THR A 122 4.50 15.01 10.21
C THR A 122 4.51 16.52 10.40
N GLU A 123 5.16 17.26 9.50
CA GLU A 123 5.17 18.72 9.54
C GLU A 123 3.75 19.31 9.42
N ARG A 124 2.92 18.78 8.49
CA ARG A 124 1.60 19.33 8.21
C ARG A 124 0.54 18.93 9.24
N TYR A 125 0.53 17.67 9.67
CA TYR A 125 -0.56 17.11 10.46
C TYR A 125 -0.19 16.80 11.91
N GLY A 126 1.10 16.84 12.26
CA GLY A 126 1.60 16.64 13.61
C GLY A 126 1.12 15.32 14.22
N SER A 127 0.56 15.37 15.42
CA SER A 127 0.10 14.20 16.17
C SER A 127 -1.10 13.45 15.58
N ARG A 128 -1.72 13.99 14.53
CA ARG A 128 -2.79 13.29 13.81
C ARG A 128 -2.28 12.11 13.00
N VAL A 129 -1.00 12.14 12.57
CA VAL A 129 -0.39 11.10 11.76
C VAL A 129 0.31 10.07 12.64
N ALA A 130 0.06 8.81 12.35
CA ALA A 130 0.82 7.67 12.86
C ALA A 130 1.40 6.89 11.69
N PHE A 131 2.57 6.32 11.88
CA PHE A 131 3.24 5.42 10.95
C PHE A 131 4.19 4.52 11.71
N LEU A 132 4.71 3.47 11.07
CA LEU A 132 5.75 2.63 11.64
C LEU A 132 7.12 3.27 11.37
N PRO A 133 7.84 3.77 12.40
CA PRO A 133 9.16 4.36 12.22
C PRO A 133 10.14 3.33 11.65
N ARG A 134 10.91 3.70 10.63
CA ARG A 134 11.93 2.86 10.00
C ARG A 134 13.11 3.68 9.52
N THR A 135 14.27 3.07 9.48
CA THR A 135 15.52 3.72 9.05
C THR A 135 15.98 3.27 7.67
N THR A 136 15.41 2.18 7.16
CA THR A 136 15.78 1.58 5.88
C THR A 136 14.56 1.43 4.98
N TYR A 137 14.79 1.50 3.66
CA TYR A 137 13.77 1.39 2.62
C TYR A 137 14.24 0.41 1.53
N ASP A 138 14.79 -0.71 1.97
CA ASP A 138 15.31 -1.77 1.13
C ASP A 138 14.31 -2.94 0.99
N ARG A 139 14.77 -4.07 0.50
CA ARG A 139 13.99 -5.32 0.41
C ARG A 139 14.49 -6.39 1.39
N SER A 140 15.08 -5.97 2.50
CA SER A 140 15.51 -6.87 3.56
C SER A 140 14.31 -7.58 4.21
N THR A 141 14.59 -8.66 4.93
CA THR A 141 13.57 -9.39 5.70
C THR A 141 12.85 -8.47 6.69
N GLU A 142 13.59 -7.57 7.33
CA GLU A 142 13.03 -6.58 8.24
C GLU A 142 12.02 -5.67 7.52
N GLN A 143 12.38 -5.12 6.35
CA GLN A 143 11.48 -4.26 5.58
C GLN A 143 10.25 -5.01 5.05
N LEU A 144 10.35 -6.31 4.78
CA LEU A 144 9.18 -7.12 4.44
C LEU A 144 8.25 -7.30 5.63
N GLN A 145 8.77 -7.41 6.86
CA GLN A 145 7.94 -7.43 8.08
C GLN A 145 7.21 -6.11 8.28
N TYR A 146 7.89 -4.97 8.11
CA TYR A 146 7.25 -3.64 8.11
C TYR A 146 6.16 -3.53 7.04
N ALA A 147 6.41 -4.02 5.83
CA ALA A 147 5.42 -3.99 4.76
C ALA A 147 4.16 -4.80 5.11
N VAL A 148 4.30 -5.99 5.71
CA VAL A 148 3.13 -6.76 6.16
C VAL A 148 2.38 -6.04 7.28
N ALA A 149 3.10 -5.46 8.25
CA ALA A 149 2.49 -4.68 9.33
C ALA A 149 1.75 -3.43 8.77
N ASP A 150 2.36 -2.71 7.80
CA ASP A 150 1.70 -1.60 7.11
C ASP A 150 0.40 -2.03 6.42
N ALA A 151 0.42 -3.15 5.67
CA ALA A 151 -0.77 -3.65 4.99
C ALA A 151 -1.90 -3.99 5.97
N LEU A 152 -1.56 -4.59 7.11
CA LEU A 152 -2.52 -4.89 8.18
C LEU A 152 -3.07 -3.62 8.84
N LEU A 153 -2.27 -2.58 9.03
CA LEU A 153 -2.71 -1.31 9.60
C LEU A 153 -3.55 -0.51 8.61
N LEU A 154 -3.16 -0.50 7.34
CA LEU A 154 -3.93 0.13 6.25
C LEU A 154 -5.34 -0.47 6.12
N SER A 155 -5.48 -1.77 6.35
CA SER A 155 -6.76 -2.48 6.23
C SER A 155 -7.76 -2.21 7.37
N ARG A 156 -7.39 -1.45 8.41
CA ARG A 156 -8.17 -1.34 9.65
C ARG A 156 -8.96 -0.05 9.80
N ALA A 157 -8.91 0.87 8.84
CA ALA A 157 -9.69 2.11 8.89
C ALA A 157 -10.96 2.01 8.05
N PRO A 158 -12.00 2.78 8.36
CA PRO A 158 -13.23 2.83 7.56
C PRO A 158 -13.03 3.46 6.19
N LEU A 159 -11.98 4.27 6.00
CA LEU A 159 -11.61 4.89 4.72
C LEU A 159 -10.13 4.66 4.43
N MET A 160 -9.81 4.15 3.24
CA MET A 160 -8.47 4.02 2.72
C MET A 160 -8.27 4.91 1.49
N LEU A 161 -7.23 5.75 1.53
CA LEU A 161 -6.69 6.45 0.36
C LEU A 161 -5.56 5.61 -0.22
N GLY A 162 -5.72 5.12 -1.43
CA GLY A 162 -4.77 4.21 -2.08
C GLY A 162 -4.05 4.84 -3.26
N SER A 163 -2.86 4.35 -3.55
CA SER A 163 -2.17 4.65 -4.81
C SER A 163 -2.67 3.73 -5.91
N THR A 164 -3.18 4.32 -6.98
CA THR A 164 -3.61 3.58 -8.17
C THR A 164 -2.43 2.82 -8.80
N TRP A 165 -2.71 1.67 -9.36
CA TRP A 165 -1.70 0.76 -9.92
C TRP A 165 -0.66 0.29 -8.91
N SER A 166 -1.07 0.10 -7.68
CA SER A 166 -0.24 -0.48 -6.63
C SER A 166 -0.84 -1.78 -6.11
N SER A 167 -0.15 -2.90 -6.37
CA SER A 167 -0.52 -4.20 -5.81
C SER A 167 -0.49 -4.20 -4.28
N PHE A 168 0.24 -3.28 -3.67
CA PHE A 168 0.26 -3.13 -2.21
C PHE A 168 -1.03 -2.48 -1.69
N SER A 169 -1.55 -1.45 -2.38
CA SER A 169 -2.89 -0.91 -2.08
C SER A 169 -3.96 -2.00 -2.23
N GLU A 170 -3.87 -2.80 -3.29
CA GLU A 170 -4.79 -3.91 -3.51
C GLU A 170 -4.71 -4.96 -2.39
N LEU A 171 -3.51 -5.33 -1.95
CA LEU A 171 -3.33 -6.26 -0.82
C LEU A 171 -3.98 -5.73 0.46
N ALA A 172 -3.76 -4.46 0.79
CA ALA A 172 -4.37 -3.83 1.96
C ALA A 172 -5.92 -3.87 1.89
N LEU A 173 -6.48 -3.62 0.70
CA LEU A 173 -7.93 -3.72 0.47
C LEU A 173 -8.46 -5.15 0.62
N ARG A 174 -7.73 -6.12 0.15
CA ARG A 174 -8.11 -7.55 0.28
C ARG A 174 -8.06 -8.04 1.72
N LEU A 175 -7.17 -7.48 2.53
CA LEU A 175 -7.08 -7.73 3.98
C LEU A 175 -8.19 -7.03 4.76
N ALA A 176 -8.73 -5.94 4.23
CA ALA A 176 -9.75 -5.16 4.92
C ALA A 176 -11.07 -5.91 5.07
N ALA A 177 -11.84 -5.54 6.10
CA ALA A 177 -13.22 -6.00 6.23
C ALA A 177 -14.07 -5.52 5.05
N ASP A 178 -15.15 -6.23 4.79
CA ASP A 178 -16.08 -5.83 3.74
C ASP A 178 -16.74 -4.49 4.09
N GLY A 179 -16.93 -3.65 3.08
CA GLY A 179 -17.63 -2.36 3.23
C GLY A 179 -16.76 -1.17 3.61
N ILE A 180 -15.42 -1.30 3.67
CA ILE A 180 -14.58 -0.12 3.79
C ILE A 180 -14.72 0.79 2.57
N GLN A 181 -14.62 2.10 2.79
CA GLN A 181 -14.57 3.07 1.71
C GLN A 181 -13.14 3.14 1.15
N VAL A 182 -13.04 3.29 -0.16
CA VAL A 182 -11.75 3.37 -0.86
C VAL A 182 -11.79 4.53 -1.83
N GLU A 183 -10.74 5.34 -1.81
CA GLU A 183 -10.49 6.36 -2.81
C GLU A 183 -9.08 6.18 -3.37
N MET A 184 -8.95 6.19 -4.69
CA MET A 184 -7.68 5.92 -5.38
C MET A 184 -7.14 7.19 -6.04
N SER A 185 -5.84 7.47 -5.81
CA SER A 185 -5.18 8.65 -6.35
C SER A 185 -5.22 8.70 -7.88
N GLY A 186 -5.54 9.88 -8.43
CA GLY A 186 -5.66 10.10 -9.89
C GLY A 186 -6.90 9.46 -10.53
N GLN A 187 -7.79 8.87 -9.73
CA GLN A 187 -9.12 8.38 -10.12
C GLN A 187 -10.22 9.10 -9.35
N ASP A 188 -10.12 9.10 -8.03
CA ASP A 188 -11.14 9.66 -7.13
C ASP A 188 -10.73 11.04 -6.58
N PHE A 189 -9.42 11.32 -6.58
CA PHE A 189 -8.85 12.60 -6.16
C PHE A 189 -7.55 12.97 -6.86
#